data_f5a86c303c9c538b9a329be37dc2bec6
#
_entry.id   f5a86c303c9c538b9a329be37dc2bec6
#
_cell.length_a   1.000
_cell.length_b   1.000
_cell.length_c   1.000
_cell.angle_alpha   90.00
_cell.angle_beta   90.00
_cell.angle_gamma   90.00
#
_symmetry.space_group_name_H-M   'P 1'
#
loop_
_entity.id
_entity.type
_entity.pdbx_description
1 polymer ?
#
loop_
_entity_poly.entity_id
_entity_poly.type
_entity_poly.pdbx_seq_one_letter_code
_entity_poly.pdbx_strand_id
1 'polypeptide(L)'
;MHIVKNGDVHVSAPRGLSRANIETFINENRKWIAETREKTFEYERKRAEFYNRLPLKTQEERDDALQRLQALIVPMVERHAREMNVKPGDIYYKANISSWGKCNTTDRSICFSAYLLLLPDWCVEHVVVHELCHLLEPSHNARFHALMDRFFPRWREARKETRRISRQEG
;
A
#
# COMPACT_ATOMS: atom_id res chain seq x y z
N MET A 1 21.36 10.76 -6.87
CA MET A 1 20.43 11.89 -6.71
C MET A 1 19.00 11.37 -6.78
N HIS A 2 18.12 11.82 -5.90
CA HIS A 2 16.67 11.53 -5.94
C HIS A 2 15.89 12.73 -5.38
N ILE A 3 14.61 12.80 -5.70
CA ILE A 3 13.70 13.83 -5.21
C ILE A 3 12.76 13.20 -4.18
N VAL A 4 12.63 13.84 -3.02
CA VAL A 4 11.71 13.39 -1.96
C VAL A 4 10.32 14.04 -2.13
N LYS A 5 9.33 13.56 -1.37
CA LYS A 5 7.92 13.96 -1.51
C LYS A 5 7.64 15.47 -1.43
N ASN A 6 8.41 16.20 -0.63
CA ASN A 6 8.32 17.67 -0.52
C ASN A 6 9.02 18.42 -1.66
N GLY A 7 9.57 17.71 -2.64
CA GLY A 7 10.29 18.29 -3.78
C GLY A 7 11.76 18.59 -3.52
N ASP A 8 12.32 18.29 -2.33
CA ASP A 8 13.73 18.50 -2.06
C ASP A 8 14.61 17.51 -2.84
N VAL A 9 15.76 17.97 -3.26
CA VAL A 9 16.74 17.18 -4.00
C VAL A 9 17.79 16.64 -3.03
N HIS A 10 17.87 15.33 -2.91
CA HIS A 10 18.90 14.65 -2.13
C HIS A 10 19.99 14.13 -3.04
N VAL A 11 21.22 14.56 -2.82
CA VAL A 11 22.41 14.12 -3.55
C VAL A 11 23.31 13.34 -2.62
N SER A 12 23.58 12.07 -2.95
CA SER A 12 24.58 11.26 -2.26
C SER A 12 25.88 11.35 -3.06
N ALA A 13 26.97 11.75 -2.41
CA ALA A 13 28.27 11.89 -3.03
C ALA A 13 29.34 11.12 -2.22
N PRO A 14 30.39 10.58 -2.89
CA PRO A 14 31.54 9.98 -2.21
C PRO A 14 32.24 10.99 -1.29
N ARG A 15 32.87 10.48 -0.21
CA ARG A 15 33.71 11.31 0.66
C ARG A 15 34.87 11.90 -0.14
N GLY A 16 35.08 13.22 -0.01
CA GLY A 16 36.15 13.94 -0.73
C GLY A 16 35.71 14.64 -2.01
N LEU A 17 34.48 14.47 -2.49
CA LEU A 17 33.98 15.27 -3.60
C LEU A 17 33.80 16.73 -3.17
N SER A 18 34.33 17.68 -3.94
CA SER A 18 34.22 19.09 -3.63
C SER A 18 32.77 19.58 -3.76
N ARG A 19 32.41 20.59 -2.95
CA ARG A 19 31.09 21.23 -3.04
C ARG A 19 30.84 21.80 -4.44
N ALA A 20 31.85 22.38 -5.06
CA ALA A 20 31.77 22.93 -6.43
C ALA A 20 31.37 21.85 -7.46
N ASN A 21 31.93 20.65 -7.34
CA ASN A 21 31.58 19.54 -8.23
C ASN A 21 30.12 19.08 -8.03
N ILE A 22 29.64 19.09 -6.79
CA ILE A 22 28.24 18.75 -6.49
C ILE A 22 27.29 19.82 -7.06
N GLU A 23 27.62 21.10 -6.93
CA GLU A 23 26.86 22.22 -7.48
C GLU A 23 26.83 22.16 -9.03
N THR A 24 27.96 21.85 -9.67
CA THR A 24 28.03 21.65 -11.13
C THR A 24 27.12 20.51 -11.55
N PHE A 25 27.20 19.37 -10.90
CA PHE A 25 26.34 18.20 -11.17
C PHE A 25 24.83 18.55 -11.04
N ILE A 26 24.44 19.30 -10.00
CA ILE A 26 23.05 19.74 -9.81
C ILE A 26 22.65 20.67 -10.94
N ASN A 27 23.52 21.60 -11.35
CA ASN A 27 23.24 22.56 -12.42
C ASN A 27 23.05 21.86 -13.77
N GLU A 28 23.90 20.89 -14.10
CA GLU A 28 23.78 20.08 -15.32
C GLU A 28 22.48 19.26 -15.36
N ASN A 29 21.93 18.90 -14.21
CA ASN A 29 20.72 18.11 -14.08
C ASN A 29 19.46 18.95 -13.78
N ARG A 30 19.49 20.29 -13.90
CA ARG A 30 18.35 21.18 -13.57
C ARG A 30 17.06 20.82 -14.28
N LYS A 31 17.13 20.45 -15.56
CA LYS A 31 15.95 20.06 -16.36
C LYS A 31 15.31 18.79 -15.78
N TRP A 32 16.11 17.76 -15.54
CA TRP A 32 15.65 16.51 -14.93
C TRP A 32 15.05 16.75 -13.53
N ILE A 33 15.67 17.62 -12.72
CA ILE A 33 15.17 18.00 -11.39
C ILE A 33 13.78 18.64 -11.50
N ALA A 34 13.60 19.60 -12.42
CA ALA A 34 12.33 20.30 -12.62
C ALA A 34 11.22 19.32 -13.04
N GLU A 35 11.47 18.50 -14.07
CA GLU A 35 10.50 17.51 -14.58
C GLU A 35 10.15 16.45 -13.54
N THR A 36 11.15 15.96 -12.77
CA THR A 36 10.90 14.95 -11.75
C THR A 36 10.16 15.51 -10.55
N ARG A 37 10.45 16.78 -10.19
CA ARG A 37 9.74 17.50 -9.12
C ARG A 37 8.26 17.68 -9.46
N GLU A 38 7.95 18.09 -10.68
CA GLU A 38 6.58 18.25 -11.16
C GLU A 38 5.82 16.92 -11.14
N LYS A 39 6.41 15.83 -11.65
CA LYS A 39 5.86 14.47 -11.59
C LYS A 39 5.62 14.01 -10.14
N THR A 40 6.55 14.34 -9.23
CA THR A 40 6.42 14.00 -7.81
C THR A 40 5.24 14.72 -7.17
N PHE A 41 5.09 16.03 -7.42
CA PHE A 41 3.97 16.80 -6.90
C PHE A 41 2.63 16.36 -7.49
N GLU A 42 2.57 16.09 -8.80
CA GLU A 42 1.36 15.54 -9.42
C GLU A 42 0.96 14.20 -8.82
N TYR A 43 1.94 13.30 -8.61
CA TYR A 43 1.70 12.02 -7.96
C TYR A 43 1.16 12.17 -6.53
N GLU A 44 1.79 13.03 -5.70
CA GLU A 44 1.33 13.25 -4.32
C GLU A 44 -0.06 13.93 -4.29
N ARG A 45 -0.37 14.82 -5.23
CA ARG A 45 -1.69 15.42 -5.38
C ARG A 45 -2.74 14.36 -5.72
N LYS A 46 -2.54 13.55 -6.76
CA LYS A 46 -3.44 12.47 -7.15
C LYS A 46 -3.65 11.48 -6.01
N ARG A 47 -2.57 11.17 -5.30
CA ARG A 47 -2.62 10.30 -4.13
C ARG A 47 -3.48 10.89 -3.01
N ALA A 48 -3.29 12.16 -2.69
CA ALA A 48 -4.10 12.85 -1.68
C ALA A 48 -5.59 12.90 -2.08
N GLU A 49 -5.88 13.21 -3.35
CA GLU A 49 -7.24 13.19 -3.91
C GLU A 49 -7.90 11.81 -3.76
N PHE A 50 -7.16 10.73 -4.04
CA PHE A 50 -7.67 9.38 -3.86
C PHE A 50 -8.09 9.10 -2.41
N TYR A 51 -7.20 9.36 -1.44
CA TYR A 51 -7.49 9.08 -0.03
C TYR A 51 -8.57 10.01 0.56
N ASN A 52 -8.67 11.26 0.08
CA ASN A 52 -9.71 12.20 0.49
C ASN A 52 -11.12 11.80 0.04
N ARG A 53 -11.28 10.81 -0.84
CA ARG A 53 -12.58 10.25 -1.23
C ARG A 53 -13.27 9.50 -0.09
N LEU A 54 -12.53 9.02 0.90
CA LEU A 54 -13.08 8.42 2.10
C LEU A 54 -13.09 9.46 3.23
N PRO A 55 -14.27 9.92 3.67
CA PRO A 55 -14.37 10.86 4.77
C PRO A 55 -14.01 10.16 6.09
N LEU A 56 -13.03 10.69 6.81
CA LEU A 56 -12.56 10.17 8.12
C LEU A 56 -12.25 11.30 9.10
N LYS A 57 -12.87 12.48 8.91
CA LYS A 57 -12.56 13.68 9.70
C LYS A 57 -13.26 13.65 11.05
N THR A 58 -14.55 13.29 11.07
CA THR A 58 -15.36 13.21 12.29
C THR A 58 -15.31 11.81 12.89
N GLN A 59 -15.75 11.68 14.16
CA GLN A 59 -15.87 10.36 14.78
C GLN A 59 -16.94 9.52 14.10
N GLU A 60 -18.08 10.13 13.75
CA GLU A 60 -19.18 9.47 13.05
C GLU A 60 -18.73 8.90 11.68
N GLU A 61 -17.99 9.67 10.88
CA GLU A 61 -17.42 9.20 9.62
C GLU A 61 -16.48 8.01 9.82
N ARG A 62 -15.68 8.02 10.88
CA ARG A 62 -14.77 6.90 11.19
C ARG A 62 -15.52 5.66 11.64
N ASP A 63 -16.58 5.82 12.44
CA ASP A 63 -17.41 4.72 12.93
C ASP A 63 -18.19 4.07 11.77
N ASP A 64 -18.78 4.87 10.88
CA ASP A 64 -19.41 4.37 9.65
C ASP A 64 -18.41 3.59 8.77
N ALA A 65 -17.25 4.18 8.50
CA ALA A 65 -16.22 3.51 7.71
C ALA A 65 -15.76 2.19 8.35
N LEU A 66 -15.62 2.16 9.67
CA LEU A 66 -15.24 0.95 10.41
C LEU A 66 -16.32 -0.12 10.27
N GLN A 67 -17.59 0.22 10.48
CA GLN A 67 -18.71 -0.71 10.36
C GLN A 67 -18.79 -1.31 8.95
N ARG A 68 -18.68 -0.48 7.91
CA ARG A 68 -18.69 -0.92 6.51
C ARG A 68 -17.51 -1.83 6.20
N LEU A 69 -16.32 -1.47 6.70
CA LEU A 69 -15.10 -2.25 6.48
C LEU A 69 -15.20 -3.62 7.15
N GLN A 70 -15.71 -3.68 8.39
CA GLN A 70 -15.95 -4.94 9.10
C GLN A 70 -16.95 -5.82 8.36
N ALA A 71 -18.07 -5.26 7.92
CA ALA A 71 -19.10 -5.98 7.16
C ALA A 71 -18.53 -6.58 5.86
N LEU A 72 -17.56 -5.91 5.22
CA LEU A 72 -16.90 -6.38 4.00
C LEU A 72 -15.83 -7.44 4.28
N ILE A 73 -14.94 -7.21 5.26
CA ILE A 73 -13.73 -8.00 5.48
C ILE A 73 -14.01 -9.27 6.28
N VAL A 74 -14.85 -9.21 7.32
CA VAL A 74 -15.07 -10.35 8.23
C VAL A 74 -15.52 -11.61 7.48
N PRO A 75 -16.52 -11.56 6.59
CA PRO A 75 -16.92 -12.74 5.82
C PRO A 75 -15.82 -13.30 4.91
N MET A 76 -14.99 -12.41 4.32
CA MET A 76 -13.87 -12.82 3.48
C MET A 76 -12.78 -13.54 4.30
N VAL A 77 -12.42 -12.97 5.47
CA VAL A 77 -11.45 -13.58 6.38
C VAL A 77 -11.92 -14.95 6.85
N GLU A 78 -13.17 -15.06 7.30
CA GLU A 78 -13.74 -16.34 7.78
C GLU A 78 -13.76 -17.42 6.71
N ARG A 79 -14.13 -17.07 5.48
CA ARG A 79 -14.14 -17.99 4.35
C ARG A 79 -12.75 -18.49 4.01
N HIS A 80 -11.82 -17.57 3.75
CA HIS A 80 -10.47 -17.94 3.33
C HIS A 80 -9.65 -18.56 4.46
N ALA A 81 -9.83 -18.13 5.72
CA ALA A 81 -9.16 -18.76 6.85
C ALA A 81 -9.55 -20.25 7.00
N ARG A 82 -10.83 -20.59 6.75
CA ARG A 82 -11.29 -21.99 6.72
C ARG A 82 -10.69 -22.76 5.54
N GLU A 83 -10.73 -22.19 4.33
CA GLU A 83 -10.16 -22.82 3.12
C GLU A 83 -8.66 -23.06 3.23
N MET A 84 -7.94 -22.14 3.85
CA MET A 84 -6.49 -22.21 4.06
C MET A 84 -6.10 -23.01 5.30
N ASN A 85 -7.08 -23.41 6.12
CA ASN A 85 -6.88 -24.05 7.44
C ASN A 85 -5.93 -23.24 8.34
N VAL A 86 -6.15 -21.91 8.39
CA VAL A 86 -5.42 -21.00 9.28
C VAL A 86 -6.36 -20.36 10.29
N LYS A 87 -5.81 -19.98 11.44
CA LYS A 87 -6.55 -19.25 12.47
C LYS A 87 -5.84 -17.91 12.68
N PRO A 88 -6.36 -16.79 12.15
CA PRO A 88 -5.85 -15.47 12.49
C PRO A 88 -6.08 -15.16 13.98
N GLY A 89 -5.26 -14.28 14.52
CA GLY A 89 -5.48 -13.63 15.82
C GLY A 89 -6.47 -12.48 15.69
N ASP A 90 -6.22 -11.42 16.44
CA ASP A 90 -7.08 -10.23 16.42
C ASP A 90 -7.03 -9.49 15.07
N ILE A 91 -8.20 -8.99 14.65
CA ILE A 91 -8.32 -8.18 13.43
C ILE A 91 -8.45 -6.71 13.84
N TYR A 92 -7.55 -5.88 13.35
CA TYR A 92 -7.54 -4.43 13.58
C TYR A 92 -7.82 -3.65 12.31
N TYR A 93 -8.31 -2.42 12.50
CA TYR A 93 -8.60 -1.52 11.40
C TYR A 93 -7.98 -0.14 11.69
N LYS A 94 -7.27 0.44 10.72
CA LYS A 94 -6.60 1.74 10.86
C LYS A 94 -6.71 2.53 9.55
N ALA A 95 -6.76 3.85 9.64
CA ALA A 95 -6.64 4.74 8.49
C ALA A 95 -5.16 4.86 8.05
N ASN A 96 -4.60 3.79 7.48
CA ASN A 96 -3.21 3.71 7.11
C ASN A 96 -3.04 3.86 5.59
N ILE A 97 -2.26 4.85 5.15
CA ILE A 97 -1.96 5.12 3.73
C ILE A 97 -0.67 4.45 3.24
N SER A 98 0.09 3.79 4.11
CA SER A 98 1.38 3.16 3.75
C SER A 98 1.25 1.71 3.33
N SER A 99 0.19 1.03 3.77
CA SER A 99 -0.09 -0.36 3.41
C SER A 99 -1.59 -0.64 3.45
N TRP A 100 -2.07 -1.56 2.60
CA TRP A 100 -3.46 -2.00 2.56
C TRP A 100 -3.79 -3.00 3.68
N GLY A 101 -2.84 -3.86 3.99
CA GLY A 101 -2.88 -4.80 5.08
C GLY A 101 -1.50 -4.96 5.74
N LYS A 102 -1.46 -5.58 6.90
CA LYS A 102 -0.24 -5.99 7.58
C LYS A 102 -0.55 -7.15 8.52
N CYS A 103 0.12 -8.28 8.33
CA CYS A 103 0.09 -9.41 9.23
C CYS A 103 1.26 -9.37 10.22
N ASN A 104 0.99 -9.56 11.50
CA ASN A 104 2.01 -9.86 12.51
C ASN A 104 2.03 -11.39 12.74
N THR A 105 3.08 -12.01 12.29
CA THR A 105 3.21 -13.48 12.35
C THR A 105 3.47 -14.02 13.75
N THR A 106 3.87 -13.17 14.71
CA THR A 106 4.14 -13.57 16.10
C THR A 106 2.85 -13.81 16.89
N ASP A 107 1.93 -12.82 16.88
CA ASP A 107 0.62 -12.91 17.55
C ASP A 107 -0.51 -13.26 16.59
N ARG A 108 -0.19 -13.42 15.29
CA ARG A 108 -1.13 -13.74 14.20
C ARG A 108 -2.18 -12.66 13.94
N SER A 109 -2.00 -11.47 14.49
CA SER A 109 -2.92 -10.36 14.27
C SER A 109 -2.80 -9.78 12.87
N ILE A 110 -3.91 -9.30 12.33
CA ILE A 110 -3.97 -8.68 11.00
C ILE A 110 -4.57 -7.30 11.13
N CYS A 111 -3.89 -6.29 10.56
CA CYS A 111 -4.38 -4.93 10.49
C CYS A 111 -4.77 -4.59 9.06
N PHE A 112 -6.01 -4.17 8.82
CA PHE A 112 -6.50 -3.71 7.52
C PHE A 112 -6.66 -2.20 7.47
N SER A 113 -6.36 -1.60 6.33
CA SER A 113 -6.55 -0.17 6.10
C SER A 113 -8.01 0.16 5.80
N ALA A 114 -8.55 1.22 6.42
CA ALA A 114 -9.87 1.74 6.11
C ALA A 114 -10.03 2.12 4.62
N TYR A 115 -8.94 2.52 4.00
CA TYR A 115 -8.93 2.89 2.57
C TYR A 115 -9.16 1.72 1.60
N LEU A 116 -9.24 0.48 2.09
CA LEU A 116 -9.73 -0.66 1.32
C LEU A 116 -11.17 -0.42 0.80
N LEU A 117 -11.97 0.38 1.50
CA LEU A 117 -13.31 0.79 1.04
C LEU A 117 -13.31 1.60 -0.27
N LEU A 118 -12.16 2.08 -0.72
CA LEU A 118 -11.99 2.78 -2.00
C LEU A 118 -11.69 1.83 -3.17
N LEU A 119 -11.53 0.54 -2.89
CA LEU A 119 -11.19 -0.48 -3.88
C LEU A 119 -12.40 -1.38 -4.19
N PRO A 120 -12.47 -1.98 -5.38
CA PRO A 120 -13.42 -3.04 -5.66
C PRO A 120 -13.24 -4.25 -4.73
N ASP A 121 -14.32 -4.95 -4.42
CA ASP A 121 -14.33 -6.06 -3.46
C ASP A 121 -13.30 -7.15 -3.78
N TRP A 122 -13.11 -7.48 -5.05
CA TRP A 122 -12.12 -8.49 -5.46
C TRP A 122 -10.66 -8.04 -5.24
N CYS A 123 -10.40 -6.72 -5.22
CA CYS A 123 -9.10 -6.17 -4.81
C CYS A 123 -8.94 -6.22 -3.29
N VAL A 124 -10.03 -6.00 -2.54
CA VAL A 124 -10.04 -6.16 -1.08
C VAL A 124 -9.78 -7.62 -0.71
N GLU A 125 -10.47 -8.54 -1.37
CA GLU A 125 -10.31 -9.98 -1.19
C GLU A 125 -8.86 -10.43 -1.45
N HIS A 126 -8.22 -9.90 -2.49
CA HIS A 126 -6.79 -10.14 -2.73
C HIS A 126 -5.93 -9.76 -1.51
N VAL A 127 -6.20 -8.59 -0.88
CA VAL A 127 -5.44 -8.16 0.30
C VAL A 127 -5.73 -9.09 1.49
N VAL A 128 -6.97 -9.50 1.69
CA VAL A 128 -7.33 -10.45 2.76
C VAL A 128 -6.56 -11.76 2.60
N VAL A 129 -6.58 -12.36 1.40
CA VAL A 129 -5.84 -13.62 1.15
C VAL A 129 -4.34 -13.42 1.30
N HIS A 130 -3.81 -12.28 0.87
CA HIS A 130 -2.39 -11.93 1.02
C HIS A 130 -1.96 -11.95 2.49
N GLU A 131 -2.71 -11.30 3.37
CA GLU A 131 -2.40 -11.25 4.80
C GLU A 131 -2.58 -12.62 5.48
N LEU A 132 -3.56 -13.41 5.06
CA LEU A 132 -3.72 -14.79 5.55
C LEU A 132 -2.60 -15.71 5.07
N CYS A 133 -2.06 -15.52 3.85
CA CYS A 133 -0.88 -16.25 3.37
C CYS A 133 0.34 -16.02 4.26
N HIS A 134 0.48 -14.82 4.85
CA HIS A 134 1.58 -14.54 5.78
C HIS A 134 1.52 -15.36 7.09
N LEU A 135 0.36 -15.91 7.44
CA LEU A 135 0.26 -16.86 8.56
C LEU A 135 0.87 -18.23 8.24
N LEU A 136 1.09 -18.54 6.96
CA LEU A 136 1.70 -19.78 6.46
C LEU A 136 3.15 -19.55 5.98
N GLU A 137 3.43 -18.39 5.41
CA GLU A 137 4.74 -18.02 4.87
C GLU A 137 4.99 -16.50 5.08
N PRO A 138 5.86 -16.14 6.02
CA PRO A 138 6.12 -14.73 6.35
C PRO A 138 6.77 -13.91 5.22
N SER A 139 7.53 -14.57 4.34
CA SER A 139 8.30 -13.90 3.30
C SER A 139 7.66 -14.05 1.92
N HIS A 140 7.74 -13.03 1.07
CA HIS A 140 7.23 -13.06 -0.31
C HIS A 140 8.11 -13.88 -1.27
N ASN A 141 8.44 -15.11 -0.88
CA ASN A 141 9.24 -16.05 -1.67
C ASN A 141 8.37 -16.91 -2.62
N ALA A 142 8.97 -17.91 -3.26
CA ALA A 142 8.27 -18.81 -4.19
C ALA A 142 7.10 -19.56 -3.52
N ARG A 143 7.25 -19.94 -2.23
CA ARG A 143 6.21 -20.63 -1.46
C ARG A 143 5.02 -19.71 -1.21
N PHE A 144 5.26 -18.45 -0.85
CA PHE A 144 4.20 -17.45 -0.71
C PHE A 144 3.43 -17.26 -2.03
N HIS A 145 4.15 -17.12 -3.15
CA HIS A 145 3.51 -16.95 -4.44
C HIS A 145 2.69 -18.18 -4.85
N ALA A 146 3.17 -19.40 -4.53
CA ALA A 146 2.40 -20.61 -4.77
C ALA A 146 1.12 -20.68 -3.92
N LEU A 147 1.13 -20.17 -2.68
CA LEU A 147 -0.08 -20.03 -1.86
C LEU A 147 -1.05 -19.02 -2.50
N MET A 148 -0.55 -17.87 -2.95
CA MET A 148 -1.39 -16.90 -3.65
C MET A 148 -1.98 -17.47 -4.95
N ASP A 149 -1.21 -18.20 -5.75
CA ASP A 149 -1.68 -18.86 -6.98
C ASP A 149 -2.77 -19.91 -6.68
N ARG A 150 -2.68 -20.58 -5.52
CA ARG A 150 -3.65 -21.58 -5.08
C ARG A 150 -4.95 -20.96 -4.56
N PHE A 151 -4.87 -19.96 -3.68
CA PHE A 151 -6.03 -19.45 -2.93
C PHE A 151 -6.66 -18.21 -3.56
N PHE A 152 -5.91 -17.49 -4.40
CA PHE A 152 -6.43 -16.35 -5.17
C PHE A 152 -5.71 -16.21 -6.53
N PRO A 153 -5.99 -17.06 -7.53
CA PRO A 153 -5.23 -17.12 -8.79
C PRO A 153 -5.11 -15.79 -9.55
N ARG A 154 -6.09 -14.90 -9.38
CA ARG A 154 -6.11 -13.57 -10.00
C ARG A 154 -5.34 -12.50 -9.22
N TRP A 155 -4.49 -12.87 -8.27
CA TRP A 155 -3.81 -11.90 -7.41
C TRP A 155 -2.92 -10.89 -8.16
N ARG A 156 -2.33 -11.31 -9.29
CA ARG A 156 -1.51 -10.40 -10.11
C ARG A 156 -2.34 -9.31 -10.76
N GLU A 157 -3.54 -9.66 -11.23
CA GLU A 157 -4.51 -8.72 -11.80
C GLU A 157 -5.02 -7.76 -10.71
N ALA A 158 -5.43 -8.29 -9.56
CA ALA A 158 -5.91 -7.49 -8.44
C ALA A 158 -4.84 -6.51 -7.94
N ARG A 159 -3.59 -6.95 -7.84
CA ARG A 159 -2.46 -6.10 -7.47
C ARG A 159 -2.23 -4.98 -8.49
N LYS A 160 -2.32 -5.28 -9.79
CA LYS A 160 -2.21 -4.28 -10.86
C LYS A 160 -3.34 -3.26 -10.78
N GLU A 161 -4.57 -3.74 -10.61
CA GLU A 161 -5.75 -2.89 -10.51
C GLU A 161 -5.73 -2.00 -9.27
N THR A 162 -5.37 -2.55 -8.11
CA THR A 162 -5.18 -1.78 -6.88
C THR A 162 -4.18 -0.63 -7.07
N ARG A 163 -3.06 -0.89 -7.77
CA ARG A 163 -2.08 0.14 -8.11
C ARG A 163 -2.65 1.20 -9.04
N ARG A 164 -3.35 0.76 -10.10
CA ARG A 164 -3.98 1.66 -11.08
C ARG A 164 -4.95 2.62 -10.39
N ILE A 165 -5.84 2.08 -9.56
CA ILE A 165 -6.86 2.85 -8.83
C ILE A 165 -6.20 3.82 -7.83
N SER A 166 -5.26 3.34 -7.01
CA SER A 166 -4.65 4.16 -5.96
C SER A 166 -3.71 5.24 -6.49
N ARG A 167 -3.20 5.10 -7.71
CA ARG A 167 -2.37 6.09 -8.40
C ARG A 167 -3.16 6.97 -9.37
N GLN A 168 -4.45 6.66 -9.57
CA GLN A 168 -5.28 7.29 -10.58
C GLN A 168 -4.62 7.28 -11.99
N GLU A 169 -4.00 6.15 -12.31
CA GLU A 169 -3.46 5.89 -13.64
C GLU A 169 -4.64 5.46 -14.53
N GLY A 170 -4.94 6.29 -15.56
CA GLY A 170 -5.98 6.04 -16.56
C GLY A 170 -5.60 4.92 -17.55
#